data_26377abad01c1fb44d5d20fd1d177e68
#
_entry.id   26377abad01c1fb44d5d20fd1d177e68
#
_cell.length_a   1.000
_cell.length_b   1.000
_cell.length_c   1.000
_cell.angle_alpha   90.00
_cell.angle_beta   90.00
_cell.angle_gamma   90.00
#
_symmetry.space_group_name_H-M   'P 1'
#
loop_
_entity.id
_entity.type
_entity.pdbx_description
1 polymer ?
#
loop_
_entity_poly.entity_id
_entity_poly.type
_entity_poly.pdbx_seq_one_letter_code
_entity_poly.pdbx_strand_id
1 'polypeptide(L)'
;MQVEALFKKNKAFTDPAAAHEAAVASFERGEKLCRIANRRLDFYYRERDRLDPDLAFWLSRMEREVDLILGPFSPAEAKERDDSSNFLDELPRLVRFTSGATATRSRKEAQPHRKCSLKVSCTSRAEPYITALSRWFGVSGVRFVNTEANRLEFVAKNWKTDRTIACEPDGNLPLQLACDTYIKSRLRKVRVDLSDQSLNQRLACLGSVDGSLATLDLSMASDTLCFNAVAWLLPSSWFRYLRDVRSPMTCIDGVNKRYAKFSSMGNGATFTLETLMFVA
;
A
#
# COMPACT_ATOMS: atom_id res chain seq x y z
N MET A 1 4.38 0.73 33.54
CA MET A 1 3.86 0.12 32.30
C MET A 1 2.35 -0.10 32.27
N GLN A 2 1.70 -0.74 33.25
CA GLN A 2 0.24 -0.94 33.23
C GLN A 2 -0.57 0.37 33.31
N VAL A 3 -0.15 1.32 34.16
CA VAL A 3 -0.80 2.64 34.28
C VAL A 3 -0.71 3.45 33.00
N GLU A 4 0.45 3.44 32.32
CA GLU A 4 0.64 4.12 31.03
C GLU A 4 -0.25 3.53 29.92
N ALA A 5 -0.48 2.20 29.93
CA ALA A 5 -1.37 1.53 29.00
C ALA A 5 -2.84 1.94 29.16
N LEU A 6 -3.31 2.13 30.41
CA LEU A 6 -4.66 2.61 30.72
C LEU A 6 -4.93 4.02 30.18
N PHE A 7 -3.93 4.90 30.24
CA PHE A 7 -4.06 6.29 29.79
C PHE A 7 -3.70 6.49 28.31
N LYS A 8 -3.11 5.49 27.67
CA LYS A 8 -2.59 5.59 26.28
C LYS A 8 -3.61 6.08 25.26
N LYS A 9 -4.90 5.84 25.46
CA LYS A 9 -5.99 6.27 24.55
C LYS A 9 -6.86 7.38 25.15
N ASN A 10 -6.51 7.91 26.31
CA ASN A 10 -7.32 8.95 26.96
C ASN A 10 -7.03 10.32 26.32
N LYS A 11 -8.04 10.87 25.67
CA LYS A 11 -7.96 12.17 24.96
C LYS A 11 -7.74 13.36 25.90
N ALA A 12 -8.05 13.24 27.21
CA ALA A 12 -7.86 14.30 28.16
C ALA A 12 -6.37 14.71 28.37
N PHE A 13 -5.45 13.82 28.03
CA PHE A 13 -4.00 14.08 28.11
C PHE A 13 -3.36 14.41 26.75
N THR A 14 -4.16 14.56 25.69
CA THR A 14 -3.66 14.84 24.36
C THR A 14 -3.57 16.35 24.15
N ASP A 15 -2.38 16.84 23.85
CA ASP A 15 -2.22 18.12 23.19
C ASP A 15 -2.36 17.89 21.68
N PRO A 16 -3.45 18.35 21.03
CA PRO A 16 -3.67 18.08 19.60
C PRO A 16 -2.57 18.67 18.70
N ALA A 17 -2.01 19.83 19.06
CA ALA A 17 -0.95 20.46 18.28
C ALA A 17 0.35 19.65 18.34
N ALA A 18 0.76 19.26 19.54
CA ALA A 18 1.95 18.43 19.75
C ALA A 18 1.80 17.04 19.12
N ALA A 19 0.60 16.42 19.19
CA ALA A 19 0.33 15.12 18.56
C ALA A 19 0.39 15.19 17.04
N HIS A 20 -0.13 16.26 16.45
CA HIS A 20 -0.03 16.53 15.01
C HIS A 20 1.42 16.75 14.57
N GLU A 21 2.15 17.60 15.26
CA GLU A 21 3.57 17.87 14.97
C GLU A 21 4.42 16.59 15.04
N ALA A 22 4.21 15.77 16.07
CA ALA A 22 4.88 14.47 16.21
C ALA A 22 4.56 13.52 15.04
N ALA A 23 3.32 13.54 14.53
CA ALA A 23 2.92 12.75 13.38
C ALA A 23 3.58 13.24 12.08
N VAL A 24 3.64 14.55 11.86
CA VAL A 24 4.36 15.15 10.72
C VAL A 24 5.85 14.81 10.78
N ALA A 25 6.48 14.94 11.94
CA ALA A 25 7.89 14.60 12.13
C ALA A 25 8.16 13.10 11.85
N SER A 26 7.26 12.22 12.29
CA SER A 26 7.34 10.78 11.99
C SER A 26 7.22 10.50 10.48
N PHE A 27 6.28 11.16 9.79
CA PHE A 27 6.12 11.06 8.34
C PHE A 27 7.41 11.50 7.61
N GLU A 28 7.97 12.66 7.96
CA GLU A 28 9.19 13.19 7.33
C GLU A 28 10.41 12.29 7.61
N ARG A 29 10.48 11.67 8.78
CA ARG A 29 11.51 10.67 9.09
C ARG A 29 11.40 9.46 8.16
N GLY A 30 10.20 8.91 7.92
CA GLY A 30 9.96 7.82 6.97
C GLY A 30 10.40 8.20 5.56
N GLU A 31 10.00 9.38 5.09
CA GLU A 31 10.40 9.91 3.78
C GLU A 31 11.93 10.06 3.65
N LYS A 32 12.60 10.53 4.72
CA LYS A 32 14.08 10.64 4.75
C LYS A 32 14.73 9.27 4.64
N LEU A 33 14.26 8.28 5.39
CA LEU A 33 14.77 6.90 5.32
C LEU A 33 14.58 6.31 3.93
N CYS A 34 13.41 6.49 3.33
CA CYS A 34 13.12 6.03 1.97
C CYS A 34 13.99 6.73 0.91
N ARG A 35 14.30 8.03 1.05
CA ARG A 35 15.22 8.73 0.15
C ARG A 35 16.63 8.14 0.20
N ILE A 36 17.11 7.81 1.41
CA ILE A 36 18.44 7.18 1.60
C ILE A 36 18.42 5.78 0.97
N ALA A 37 17.40 4.96 1.26
CA ALA A 37 17.27 3.61 0.72
C ALA A 37 17.18 3.63 -0.81
N ASN A 38 16.37 4.53 -1.39
CA ASN A 38 16.24 4.68 -2.85
C ASN A 38 17.58 4.98 -3.53
N ARG A 39 18.41 5.88 -2.93
CA ARG A 39 19.73 6.20 -3.47
C ARG A 39 20.67 4.99 -3.44
N ARG A 40 20.67 4.22 -2.34
CA ARG A 40 21.48 3.01 -2.22
C ARG A 40 21.05 1.95 -3.21
N LEU A 41 19.74 1.71 -3.35
CA LEU A 41 19.20 0.74 -4.29
C LEU A 41 19.44 1.17 -5.74
N ASP A 42 19.34 2.45 -6.08
CA ASP A 42 19.69 2.96 -7.41
C ASP A 42 21.17 2.70 -7.75
N PHE A 43 22.05 2.90 -6.79
CA PHE A 43 23.47 2.55 -6.95
C PHE A 43 23.65 1.04 -7.19
N TYR A 44 23.07 0.18 -6.35
CA TYR A 44 23.18 -1.27 -6.50
C TYR A 44 22.54 -1.77 -7.79
N TYR A 45 21.46 -1.16 -8.26
CA TYR A 45 20.84 -1.52 -9.52
C TYR A 45 21.76 -1.25 -10.73
N ARG A 46 22.47 -0.12 -10.72
CA ARG A 46 23.43 0.26 -11.78
C ARG A 46 24.71 -0.58 -11.76
N GLU A 47 25.14 -1.00 -10.58
CA GLU A 47 26.35 -1.77 -10.33
C GLU A 47 26.04 -3.25 -10.03
N ARG A 48 24.98 -3.77 -10.67
CA ARG A 48 24.46 -5.12 -10.36
C ARG A 48 25.53 -6.22 -10.49
N ASP A 49 26.45 -6.08 -11.43
CA ASP A 49 27.56 -7.01 -11.64
C ASP A 49 28.63 -6.97 -10.56
N ARG A 50 28.59 -5.95 -9.69
CA ARG A 50 29.52 -5.74 -8.57
C ARG A 50 28.88 -6.01 -7.22
N LEU A 51 27.66 -6.51 -7.19
CA LEU A 51 27.02 -6.90 -5.94
C LEU A 51 27.78 -8.07 -5.31
N ASP A 52 27.81 -8.05 -3.99
CA ASP A 52 28.21 -9.22 -3.21
C ASP A 52 27.39 -10.44 -3.68
N PRO A 53 28.04 -11.60 -3.97
CA PRO A 53 27.38 -12.77 -4.50
C PRO A 53 26.19 -13.27 -3.63
N ASP A 54 26.31 -13.20 -2.30
CA ASP A 54 25.27 -13.61 -1.37
C ASP A 54 24.09 -12.66 -1.45
N LEU A 55 24.34 -11.35 -1.53
CA LEU A 55 23.29 -10.35 -1.69
C LEU A 55 22.58 -10.51 -3.04
N ALA A 56 23.32 -10.73 -4.11
CA ALA A 56 22.78 -10.97 -5.45
C ALA A 56 21.90 -12.23 -5.49
N PHE A 57 22.34 -13.31 -4.81
CA PHE A 57 21.58 -14.54 -4.67
C PHE A 57 20.24 -14.32 -3.94
N TRP A 58 20.26 -13.67 -2.78
CA TRP A 58 19.06 -13.42 -2.00
C TRP A 58 18.08 -12.50 -2.73
N LEU A 59 18.56 -11.43 -3.37
CA LEU A 59 17.70 -10.54 -4.16
C LEU A 59 17.02 -11.29 -5.31
N SER A 60 17.78 -12.11 -6.05
CA SER A 60 17.23 -12.91 -7.16
C SER A 60 16.23 -13.95 -6.66
N ARG A 61 16.42 -14.46 -5.44
CA ARG A 61 15.47 -15.37 -4.83
C ARG A 61 14.17 -14.65 -4.44
N MET A 62 14.26 -13.49 -3.80
CA MET A 62 13.10 -12.68 -3.47
C MET A 62 12.30 -12.26 -4.71
N GLU A 63 12.98 -11.79 -5.77
CA GLU A 63 12.34 -11.47 -7.06
C GLU A 63 11.52 -12.66 -7.59
N ARG A 64 12.08 -13.87 -7.53
CA ARG A 64 11.43 -15.09 -7.96
C ARG A 64 10.24 -15.48 -7.10
N GLU A 65 10.38 -15.42 -5.78
CA GLU A 65 9.28 -15.73 -4.84
C GLU A 65 8.13 -14.75 -5.01
N VAL A 66 8.41 -13.45 -5.15
CA VAL A 66 7.40 -12.42 -5.45
C VAL A 66 6.67 -12.73 -6.75
N ASP A 67 7.40 -13.08 -7.81
CA ASP A 67 6.83 -13.41 -9.12
C ASP A 67 5.94 -14.65 -9.07
N LEU A 68 6.38 -15.70 -8.37
CA LEU A 68 5.61 -16.93 -8.16
C LEU A 68 4.32 -16.69 -7.36
N ILE A 69 4.41 -15.89 -6.29
CA ILE A 69 3.23 -15.56 -5.47
C ILE A 69 2.24 -14.73 -6.30
N LEU A 70 2.68 -13.68 -6.97
CA LEU A 70 1.80 -12.81 -7.76
C LEU A 70 1.16 -13.53 -8.93
N GLY A 71 1.93 -14.37 -9.62
CA GLY A 71 1.49 -15.03 -10.85
C GLY A 71 1.34 -14.07 -12.04
N PRO A 72 0.72 -14.53 -13.16
CA PRO A 72 0.61 -13.74 -14.36
C PRO A 72 -0.21 -12.46 -14.18
N PHE A 73 0.29 -11.38 -14.75
CA PHE A 73 -0.42 -10.10 -14.76
C PHE A 73 -1.44 -10.02 -15.88
N SER A 74 -1.11 -10.51 -17.06
CA SER A 74 -1.89 -10.38 -18.30
C SER A 74 -2.22 -11.74 -18.91
N PRO A 75 -3.21 -11.81 -19.83
CA PRO A 75 -3.50 -13.02 -20.60
C PRO A 75 -2.29 -13.57 -21.38
N ALA A 76 -1.42 -12.68 -21.88
CA ALA A 76 -0.21 -13.08 -22.58
C ALA A 76 0.77 -13.80 -21.64
N GLU A 77 1.02 -13.23 -20.46
CA GLU A 77 1.87 -13.86 -19.43
C GLU A 77 1.27 -15.18 -18.93
N ALA A 78 -0.07 -15.25 -18.77
CA ALA A 78 -0.75 -16.47 -18.38
C ALA A 78 -0.54 -17.59 -19.40
N LYS A 79 -0.64 -17.28 -20.69
CA LYS A 79 -0.39 -18.23 -21.78
C LYS A 79 1.05 -18.73 -21.80
N GLU A 80 2.02 -17.82 -21.57
CA GLU A 80 3.45 -18.19 -21.51
C GLU A 80 3.77 -19.11 -20.33
N ARG A 81 3.04 -18.96 -19.21
CA ARG A 81 3.23 -19.73 -17.96
C ARG A 81 2.32 -20.96 -17.85
N ASP A 82 1.49 -21.22 -18.85
CA ASP A 82 0.44 -22.25 -18.81
C ASP A 82 -0.47 -22.13 -17.58
N ASP A 83 -0.79 -20.87 -17.19
CA ASP A 83 -1.70 -20.55 -16.07
C ASP A 83 -3.07 -20.15 -16.64
N SER A 84 -4.13 -20.65 -16.04
CA SER A 84 -5.51 -20.38 -16.46
C SER A 84 -6.05 -19.04 -15.98
N SER A 85 -5.32 -18.33 -15.10
CA SER A 85 -5.76 -17.09 -14.47
C SER A 85 -4.71 -15.98 -14.58
N ASN A 86 -5.17 -14.74 -14.66
CA ASN A 86 -4.32 -13.56 -14.61
C ASN A 86 -5.07 -12.39 -13.94
N PHE A 87 -4.30 -11.40 -13.51
CA PHE A 87 -4.86 -10.26 -12.78
C PHE A 87 -5.79 -9.39 -13.66
N LEU A 88 -5.43 -9.12 -14.92
CA LEU A 88 -6.23 -8.19 -15.76
C LEU A 88 -7.62 -8.71 -16.06
N ASP A 89 -7.79 -10.03 -16.27
CA ASP A 89 -9.11 -10.64 -16.50
C ASP A 89 -9.98 -10.65 -15.23
N GLU A 90 -9.33 -10.72 -14.05
CA GLU A 90 -10.04 -10.66 -12.79
C GLU A 90 -10.35 -9.22 -12.33
N LEU A 91 -9.56 -8.23 -12.76
CA LEU A 91 -9.64 -6.84 -12.32
C LEU A 91 -11.07 -6.27 -12.30
N PRO A 92 -11.91 -6.42 -13.35
CA PRO A 92 -13.27 -5.85 -13.34
C PRO A 92 -14.16 -6.42 -12.24
N ARG A 93 -13.93 -7.68 -11.85
CA ARG A 93 -14.72 -8.36 -10.79
C ARG A 93 -14.25 -7.98 -9.39
N LEU A 94 -13.00 -7.53 -9.26
CA LEU A 94 -12.36 -7.19 -7.99
C LEU A 94 -12.53 -5.72 -7.61
N VAL A 95 -12.88 -4.86 -8.57
CA VAL A 95 -13.10 -3.43 -8.33
C VAL A 95 -14.30 -3.23 -7.41
N ARG A 96 -14.08 -2.45 -6.35
CA ARG A 96 -15.13 -2.12 -5.38
C ARG A 96 -15.00 -0.70 -4.86
N PHE A 97 -16.14 -0.10 -4.54
CA PHE A 97 -16.21 1.18 -3.86
C PHE A 97 -16.50 0.96 -2.37
N THR A 98 -15.72 1.60 -1.51
CA THR A 98 -15.85 1.50 -0.05
C THR A 98 -16.24 2.85 0.53
N SER A 99 -16.81 2.87 1.73
CA SER A 99 -16.98 4.08 2.55
C SER A 99 -15.60 4.57 3.01
N GLY A 100 -15.47 5.85 3.26
CA GLY A 100 -14.23 6.47 3.73
C GLY A 100 -13.86 7.70 2.91
N ALA A 101 -13.18 8.65 3.53
CA ALA A 101 -12.73 9.87 2.85
C ALA A 101 -11.81 9.56 1.67
N THR A 102 -11.84 10.43 0.67
CA THR A 102 -10.90 10.42 -0.47
C THR A 102 -10.22 11.77 -0.59
N ALA A 103 -9.32 11.93 -1.53
CA ALA A 103 -8.60 13.19 -1.72
C ALA A 103 -9.56 14.38 -1.92
N THR A 104 -10.68 14.15 -2.60
CA THR A 104 -11.66 15.19 -2.98
C THR A 104 -12.97 15.14 -2.20
N ARG A 105 -13.18 14.12 -1.35
CA ARG A 105 -14.43 13.94 -0.58
C ARG A 105 -14.17 13.76 0.90
N SER A 106 -14.91 14.50 1.70
CA SER A 106 -14.93 14.29 3.16
C SER A 106 -15.61 12.96 3.52
N ARG A 107 -15.44 12.47 4.75
CA ARG A 107 -16.08 11.23 5.23
C ARG A 107 -17.60 11.23 5.09
N LYS A 108 -18.24 12.39 5.24
CA LYS A 108 -19.70 12.55 5.12
C LYS A 108 -20.18 12.37 3.67
N GLU A 109 -19.34 12.70 2.69
CA GLU A 109 -19.65 12.67 1.25
C GLU A 109 -19.14 11.41 0.54
N ALA A 110 -18.33 10.61 1.21
CA ALA A 110 -17.63 9.49 0.63
C ALA A 110 -18.36 8.14 0.73
N GLN A 111 -19.70 8.17 0.63
CA GLN A 111 -20.49 6.95 0.53
C GLN A 111 -20.24 6.24 -0.82
N PRO A 112 -20.27 4.89 -0.88
CA PRO A 112 -19.98 4.14 -2.10
C PRO A 112 -20.76 4.63 -3.32
N HIS A 113 -22.07 4.85 -3.19
CA HIS A 113 -22.93 5.32 -4.27
C HIS A 113 -22.56 6.73 -4.78
N ARG A 114 -21.99 7.59 -3.92
CA ARG A 114 -21.54 8.93 -4.34
C ARG A 114 -20.20 8.91 -5.07
N LYS A 115 -19.38 7.89 -4.81
CA LYS A 115 -18.12 7.67 -5.54
C LYS A 115 -18.36 7.09 -6.94
N CYS A 116 -19.44 6.32 -7.13
CA CYS A 116 -19.93 5.89 -8.43
C CYS A 116 -20.54 7.07 -9.20
N SER A 117 -19.75 8.05 -9.57
CA SER A 117 -20.20 9.23 -10.32
C SER A 117 -19.41 9.35 -11.63
N LEU A 118 -20.01 10.05 -12.62
CA LEU A 118 -19.33 10.32 -13.89
C LEU A 118 -18.18 11.35 -13.75
N LYS A 119 -18.10 12.07 -12.63
CA LYS A 119 -16.99 12.97 -12.30
C LYS A 119 -16.05 12.26 -11.33
N VAL A 120 -14.89 11.83 -11.80
CA VAL A 120 -13.95 10.99 -11.06
C VAL A 120 -12.64 11.72 -10.86
N SER A 121 -12.21 11.92 -9.61
CA SER A 121 -10.85 12.38 -9.32
C SER A 121 -9.88 11.20 -9.46
N CYS A 122 -8.79 11.40 -10.18
CA CYS A 122 -7.74 10.37 -10.35
C CYS A 122 -6.41 11.00 -10.72
N THR A 123 -5.33 10.23 -10.57
CA THR A 123 -4.05 10.59 -11.15
C THR A 123 -4.07 10.37 -12.66
N SER A 124 -3.29 11.15 -13.41
CA SER A 124 -3.19 11.03 -14.87
C SER A 124 -2.81 9.63 -15.35
N ARG A 125 -1.99 8.91 -14.56
CA ARG A 125 -1.57 7.55 -14.88
C ARG A 125 -2.67 6.49 -14.63
N ALA A 126 -3.61 6.74 -13.73
CA ALA A 126 -4.73 5.83 -13.46
C ALA A 126 -5.87 5.96 -14.48
N GLU A 127 -5.96 7.10 -15.18
CA GLU A 127 -7.03 7.39 -16.13
C GLU A 127 -7.23 6.30 -17.20
N PRO A 128 -6.19 5.72 -17.86
CA PRO A 128 -6.37 4.66 -18.85
C PRO A 128 -7.06 3.41 -18.29
N TYR A 129 -6.73 3.03 -17.05
CA TYR A 129 -7.35 1.87 -16.39
C TYR A 129 -8.81 2.11 -16.05
N ILE A 130 -9.15 3.32 -15.57
CA ILE A 130 -10.53 3.71 -15.28
C ILE A 130 -11.34 3.76 -16.58
N THR A 131 -10.77 4.28 -17.65
CA THR A 131 -11.39 4.31 -18.98
C THR A 131 -11.68 2.90 -19.50
N ALA A 132 -10.73 1.98 -19.38
CA ALA A 132 -10.91 0.58 -19.76
C ALA A 132 -12.02 -0.09 -18.96
N LEU A 133 -12.04 0.10 -17.63
CA LEU A 133 -13.10 -0.42 -16.74
C LEU A 133 -14.46 0.19 -17.08
N SER A 134 -14.55 1.50 -17.33
CA SER A 134 -15.79 2.16 -17.70
C SER A 134 -16.39 1.58 -18.98
N ARG A 135 -15.57 1.29 -19.99
CA ARG A 135 -15.98 0.61 -21.22
C ARG A 135 -16.47 -0.80 -20.93
N TRP A 136 -15.77 -1.54 -20.09
CA TRP A 136 -16.13 -2.90 -19.71
C TRP A 136 -17.49 -2.95 -19.03
N PHE A 137 -17.80 -1.96 -18.16
CA PHE A 137 -19.11 -1.81 -17.50
C PHE A 137 -20.19 -1.13 -18.37
N GLY A 138 -19.89 -0.74 -19.61
CA GLY A 138 -20.82 -0.01 -20.47
C GLY A 138 -21.10 1.43 -20.02
N VAL A 139 -20.23 2.02 -19.22
CA VAL A 139 -20.38 3.39 -18.71
C VAL A 139 -19.70 4.37 -19.67
N SER A 140 -20.44 5.37 -20.14
CA SER A 140 -19.94 6.46 -21.00
C SER A 140 -20.00 7.82 -20.29
N GLY A 141 -19.29 8.82 -20.82
CA GLY A 141 -19.37 10.18 -20.31
C GLY A 141 -18.58 10.44 -19.02
N VAL A 142 -17.65 9.58 -18.67
CA VAL A 142 -16.77 9.78 -17.51
C VAL A 142 -15.89 11.01 -17.75
N ARG A 143 -15.85 11.91 -16.75
CA ARG A 143 -15.03 13.13 -16.74
C ARG A 143 -13.98 13.01 -15.65
N PHE A 144 -12.72 13.17 -16.02
CA PHE A 144 -11.62 13.09 -15.08
C PHE A 144 -11.29 14.46 -14.47
N VAL A 145 -11.00 14.46 -13.18
CA VAL A 145 -10.42 15.58 -12.44
C VAL A 145 -9.04 15.16 -12.01
N ASN A 146 -8.02 15.69 -12.68
CA ASN A 146 -6.63 15.35 -12.36
C ASN A 146 -6.31 15.70 -10.89
N THR A 147 -5.84 14.71 -10.13
CA THR A 147 -5.54 14.82 -8.71
C THR A 147 -4.30 13.96 -8.43
N GLU A 148 -3.11 14.55 -8.67
CA GLU A 148 -1.83 13.83 -8.52
C GLU A 148 -1.42 13.59 -7.05
N ALA A 149 -1.98 14.35 -6.12
CA ALA A 149 -1.70 14.22 -4.70
C ALA A 149 -2.89 13.60 -3.96
N ASN A 150 -2.61 12.61 -3.10
CA ASN A 150 -3.57 12.25 -2.07
C ASN A 150 -3.57 13.32 -0.96
N ARG A 151 -4.60 13.32 -0.12
CA ARG A 151 -4.71 14.20 1.01
C ARG A 151 -4.32 13.45 2.28
N LEU A 152 -3.32 13.95 3.01
CA LEU A 152 -2.91 13.34 4.27
C LEU A 152 -3.84 13.83 5.41
N GLU A 153 -4.47 12.87 6.07
CA GLU A 153 -5.31 13.09 7.24
C GLU A 153 -4.60 12.60 8.50
N PHE A 154 -4.87 13.27 9.60
CA PHE A 154 -4.32 12.94 10.92
C PHE A 154 -5.43 12.39 11.82
N VAL A 155 -5.25 11.17 12.31
CA VAL A 155 -6.23 10.48 13.14
C VAL A 155 -5.58 10.09 14.46
N ALA A 156 -6.23 10.42 15.56
CA ALA A 156 -5.71 10.14 16.90
C ALA A 156 -5.30 8.66 17.06
N LYS A 157 -4.03 8.42 17.37
CA LYS A 157 -3.45 7.09 17.65
C LYS A 157 -3.33 6.85 19.15
N ASN A 158 -2.74 7.80 19.83
CA ASN A 158 -2.56 7.83 21.29
C ASN A 158 -2.38 9.27 21.74
N TRP A 159 -2.14 9.49 23.04
CA TRP A 159 -2.00 10.83 23.60
C TRP A 159 -0.73 11.60 23.14
N LYS A 160 0.27 10.89 22.58
CA LYS A 160 1.56 11.47 22.14
C LYS A 160 1.60 11.79 20.65
N THR A 161 0.81 11.10 19.82
CA THR A 161 0.93 11.23 18.36
C THR A 161 -0.34 10.81 17.65
N ASP A 162 -0.59 11.43 16.51
CA ASP A 162 -1.59 11.01 15.55
C ASP A 162 -1.03 9.96 14.57
N ARG A 163 -1.94 9.31 13.85
CA ARG A 163 -1.63 8.43 12.73
C ARG A 163 -1.90 9.17 11.44
N THR A 164 -0.95 9.13 10.51
CA THR A 164 -1.14 9.67 9.16
C THR A 164 -1.88 8.66 8.28
N ILE A 165 -2.92 9.11 7.58
CA ILE A 165 -3.70 8.30 6.64
C ILE A 165 -3.81 9.05 5.33
N ALA A 166 -3.35 8.45 4.25
CA ALA A 166 -3.46 9.01 2.91
C ALA A 166 -4.86 8.73 2.33
N CYS A 167 -5.64 9.77 2.11
CA CYS A 167 -6.90 9.70 1.39
C CYS A 167 -6.63 9.76 -0.11
N GLU A 168 -6.69 8.61 -0.77
CA GLU A 168 -6.44 8.48 -2.21
C GLU A 168 -7.55 9.10 -3.06
N PRO A 169 -7.31 9.47 -4.35
CA PRO A 169 -8.35 9.91 -5.26
C PRO A 169 -9.44 8.86 -5.49
N ASP A 170 -10.65 9.31 -5.83
CA ASP A 170 -11.84 8.43 -5.98
C ASP A 170 -11.62 7.29 -6.97
N GLY A 171 -10.94 7.54 -8.10
CA GLY A 171 -10.70 6.56 -9.13
C GLY A 171 -9.51 5.64 -8.87
N ASN A 172 -8.50 6.11 -8.12
CA ASN A 172 -7.33 5.30 -7.80
C ASN A 172 -7.66 4.21 -6.78
N LEU A 173 -8.45 4.56 -5.75
CA LEU A 173 -8.73 3.65 -4.64
C LEU A 173 -9.39 2.33 -5.06
N PRO A 174 -10.41 2.27 -5.95
CA PRO A 174 -10.99 1.02 -6.42
C PRO A 174 -10.00 0.11 -7.13
N LEU A 175 -9.07 0.66 -7.91
CA LEU A 175 -7.99 -0.07 -8.59
C LEU A 175 -6.99 -0.67 -7.58
N GLN A 176 -6.63 0.10 -6.56
CA GLN A 176 -5.77 -0.34 -5.46
C GLN A 176 -6.43 -1.47 -4.65
N LEU A 177 -7.73 -1.35 -4.35
CA LEU A 177 -8.48 -2.36 -3.63
C LEU A 177 -8.67 -3.65 -4.43
N ALA A 178 -8.76 -3.57 -5.75
CA ALA A 178 -8.77 -4.75 -6.61
C ALA A 178 -7.43 -5.49 -6.51
N CYS A 179 -6.31 -4.76 -6.59
CA CYS A 179 -4.97 -5.32 -6.40
C CYS A 179 -4.80 -5.94 -5.00
N ASP A 180 -5.24 -5.26 -3.95
CA ASP A 180 -5.27 -5.79 -2.57
C ASP A 180 -5.99 -7.13 -2.48
N THR A 181 -7.18 -7.21 -3.07
CA THR A 181 -7.99 -8.43 -3.04
C THR A 181 -7.30 -9.57 -3.79
N TYR A 182 -6.72 -9.27 -4.95
CA TYR A 182 -5.98 -10.26 -5.73
C TYR A 182 -4.74 -10.77 -4.98
N ILE A 183 -3.88 -9.88 -4.49
CA ILE A 183 -2.68 -10.26 -3.74
C ILE A 183 -3.05 -11.10 -2.50
N LYS A 184 -4.11 -10.74 -1.76
CA LYS A 184 -4.63 -11.55 -0.65
C LYS A 184 -4.99 -12.97 -1.08
N SER A 185 -5.63 -13.12 -2.24
CA SER A 185 -5.99 -14.45 -2.77
C SER A 185 -4.74 -15.27 -3.12
N ARG A 186 -3.69 -14.62 -3.64
CA ARG A 186 -2.41 -15.26 -3.96
C ARG A 186 -1.63 -15.65 -2.71
N LEU A 187 -1.57 -14.77 -1.70
CA LEU A 187 -0.94 -15.05 -0.41
C LEU A 187 -1.57 -16.24 0.31
N ARG A 188 -2.90 -16.40 0.23
CA ARG A 188 -3.59 -17.60 0.77
C ARG A 188 -3.10 -18.90 0.14
N LYS A 189 -2.74 -18.91 -1.15
CA LYS A 189 -2.20 -20.11 -1.82
C LYS A 189 -0.87 -20.57 -1.20
N VAL A 190 -0.12 -19.64 -0.62
CA VAL A 190 1.12 -19.91 0.14
C VAL A 190 0.91 -19.91 1.66
N ARG A 191 -0.33 -20.13 2.09
CA ARG A 191 -0.74 -20.26 3.50
C ARG A 191 -0.59 -19.00 4.35
N VAL A 192 -0.56 -17.82 3.72
CA VAL A 192 -0.59 -16.53 4.40
C VAL A 192 -1.99 -15.93 4.28
N ASP A 193 -2.82 -16.14 5.29
CA ASP A 193 -4.18 -15.57 5.33
C ASP A 193 -4.24 -14.32 6.21
N LEU A 194 -4.30 -13.15 5.58
CA LEU A 194 -4.38 -11.85 6.26
C LEU A 194 -5.75 -11.59 6.92
N SER A 195 -6.76 -12.39 6.64
CA SER A 195 -8.08 -12.30 7.26
C SER A 195 -8.20 -13.10 8.55
N ASP A 196 -7.32 -14.08 8.77
CA ASP A 196 -7.28 -14.93 9.96
C ASP A 196 -6.10 -14.58 10.86
N GLN A 197 -6.38 -13.99 12.01
CA GLN A 197 -5.39 -13.65 13.04
C GLN A 197 -5.27 -14.73 14.13
N SER A 198 -6.03 -15.82 14.05
CA SER A 198 -6.08 -16.86 15.09
C SER A 198 -4.73 -17.56 15.27
N LEU A 199 -4.01 -17.77 14.17
CA LEU A 199 -2.66 -18.36 14.22
C LEU A 199 -1.69 -17.48 15.02
N ASN A 200 -1.63 -16.18 14.71
CA ASN A 200 -0.76 -15.23 15.42
C ASN A 200 -1.13 -15.14 16.91
N GLN A 201 -2.43 -15.10 17.24
CA GLN A 201 -2.91 -15.06 18.62
C GLN A 201 -2.51 -16.32 19.38
N ARG A 202 -2.68 -17.49 18.78
CA ARG A 202 -2.30 -18.79 19.37
C ARG A 202 -0.79 -18.89 19.58
N LEU A 203 0.02 -18.51 18.59
CA LEU A 203 1.48 -18.55 18.70
C LEU A 203 1.99 -17.53 19.72
N ALA A 204 1.42 -16.32 19.78
CA ALA A 204 1.75 -15.34 20.81
C ALA A 204 1.40 -15.84 22.22
N CYS A 205 0.25 -16.51 22.38
CA CYS A 205 -0.13 -17.13 23.63
C CYS A 205 0.86 -18.24 24.05
N LEU A 206 1.20 -19.14 23.13
CA LEU A 206 2.18 -20.20 23.37
C LEU A 206 3.52 -19.62 23.80
N GLY A 207 4.09 -18.70 23.04
CA GLY A 207 5.36 -18.05 23.34
C GLY A 207 5.37 -17.28 24.66
N SER A 208 4.20 -16.75 25.09
CA SER A 208 4.10 -16.10 26.41
C SER A 208 4.14 -17.07 27.59
N VAL A 209 3.83 -18.36 27.36
CA VAL A 209 3.84 -19.41 28.39
C VAL A 209 5.20 -20.07 28.49
N ASP A 210 5.79 -20.44 27.37
CA ASP A 210 7.01 -21.28 27.34
C ASP A 210 8.28 -20.52 26.89
N GLY A 211 8.15 -19.27 26.44
CA GLY A 211 9.29 -18.48 25.96
C GLY A 211 9.91 -18.95 24.64
N SER A 212 9.29 -19.92 23.95
CA SER A 212 9.81 -20.51 22.71
C SER A 212 9.65 -19.60 21.49
N LEU A 213 8.73 -18.64 21.54
CA LEU A 213 8.40 -17.74 20.44
C LEU A 213 8.42 -16.28 20.88
N ALA A 214 8.83 -15.38 20.00
CA ALA A 214 8.79 -13.95 20.20
C ALA A 214 7.84 -13.30 19.20
N THR A 215 7.11 -12.27 19.64
CA THR A 215 6.36 -11.37 18.75
C THR A 215 7.24 -10.20 18.34
N LEU A 216 7.28 -9.92 17.03
CA LEU A 216 8.00 -8.79 16.48
C LEU A 216 7.00 -7.74 15.99
N ASP A 217 7.23 -6.48 16.33
CA ASP A 217 6.49 -5.32 15.80
C ASP A 217 7.48 -4.37 15.12
N LEU A 218 7.31 -4.21 13.82
CA LEU A 218 8.18 -3.36 13.01
C LEU A 218 7.69 -1.91 13.06
N SER A 219 8.53 -1.04 13.57
CA SER A 219 8.23 0.39 13.60
C SER A 219 8.21 0.98 12.20
N MET A 220 7.12 1.66 11.84
CA MET A 220 6.96 2.37 10.55
C MET A 220 7.05 1.46 9.30
N ALA A 221 6.69 0.18 9.40
CA ALA A 221 6.83 -0.77 8.31
C ALA A 221 6.22 -0.25 6.99
N SER A 222 4.95 0.13 6.99
CA SER A 222 4.26 0.70 5.81
C SER A 222 4.86 2.03 5.33
N ASP A 223 5.47 2.80 6.22
CA ASP A 223 6.04 4.12 5.92
C ASP A 223 7.51 4.07 5.49
N THR A 224 8.13 2.89 5.52
CA THR A 224 9.53 2.68 5.11
C THR A 224 9.69 1.78 3.89
N LEU A 225 8.59 1.35 3.27
CA LEU A 225 8.63 0.65 1.99
C LEU A 225 8.99 1.63 0.88
N CYS A 226 10.28 1.68 0.53
CA CYS A 226 10.79 2.66 -0.42
C CYS A 226 10.45 2.30 -1.87
N PHE A 227 10.39 3.32 -2.75
CA PHE A 227 9.98 3.17 -4.14
C PHE A 227 10.84 2.18 -4.91
N ASN A 228 12.17 2.27 -4.78
CA ASN A 228 13.11 1.45 -5.53
C ASN A 228 13.13 -0.02 -5.07
N ALA A 229 12.81 -0.31 -3.79
CA ALA A 229 12.66 -1.70 -3.35
C ALA A 229 11.48 -2.37 -4.05
N VAL A 230 10.35 -1.67 -4.17
CA VAL A 230 9.17 -2.17 -4.89
C VAL A 230 9.47 -2.30 -6.39
N ALA A 231 10.18 -1.31 -6.98
CA ALA A 231 10.57 -1.34 -8.39
C ALA A 231 11.51 -2.51 -8.72
N TRP A 232 12.36 -2.88 -7.76
CA TRP A 232 13.32 -3.96 -7.95
C TRP A 232 12.67 -5.34 -7.81
N LEU A 233 11.89 -5.54 -6.75
CA LEU A 233 11.38 -6.87 -6.39
C LEU A 233 10.15 -7.30 -7.20
N LEU A 234 9.38 -6.36 -7.76
CA LEU A 234 8.20 -6.74 -8.54
C LEU A 234 8.49 -6.97 -10.02
N PRO A 235 7.82 -7.95 -10.65
CA PRO A 235 7.78 -8.04 -12.11
C PRO A 235 7.35 -6.72 -12.74
N SER A 236 7.90 -6.39 -13.91
CA SER A 236 7.75 -5.08 -14.55
C SER A 236 6.28 -4.69 -14.83
N SER A 237 5.43 -5.65 -15.17
CA SER A 237 3.99 -5.46 -15.41
C SER A 237 3.25 -5.08 -14.12
N TRP A 238 3.50 -5.80 -13.03
CA TRP A 238 2.96 -5.54 -11.71
C TRP A 238 3.44 -4.19 -11.14
N PHE A 239 4.75 -3.92 -11.25
CA PHE A 239 5.30 -2.63 -10.82
C PHE A 239 4.68 -1.46 -11.58
N ARG A 240 4.53 -1.58 -12.91
CA ARG A 240 3.91 -0.55 -13.74
C ARG A 240 2.50 -0.25 -13.28
N TYR A 241 1.67 -1.27 -13.11
CA TYR A 241 0.31 -1.11 -12.64
C TYR A 241 0.24 -0.41 -11.27
N LEU A 242 0.94 -0.95 -10.27
CA LEU A 242 0.94 -0.38 -8.91
C LEU A 242 1.48 1.06 -8.88
N ARG A 243 2.53 1.36 -9.65
CA ARG A 243 3.04 2.73 -9.84
C ARG A 243 1.99 3.66 -10.46
N ASP A 244 1.21 3.18 -11.41
CA ASP A 244 0.26 4.00 -12.15
C ASP A 244 -1.03 4.25 -11.34
N VAL A 245 -1.42 3.34 -10.48
CA VAL A 245 -2.62 3.49 -9.64
C VAL A 245 -2.35 4.14 -8.27
N ARG A 246 -1.10 4.38 -7.87
CA ARG A 246 -0.79 5.11 -6.64
C ARG A 246 -0.77 6.63 -6.88
N SER A 247 -0.97 7.42 -5.82
CA SER A 247 -0.65 8.85 -5.85
C SER A 247 0.87 9.06 -5.72
N PRO A 248 1.52 9.79 -6.66
CA PRO A 248 2.95 10.08 -6.57
C PRO A 248 3.29 11.17 -5.54
N MET A 249 2.29 11.89 -5.07
CA MET A 249 2.41 13.03 -4.16
C MET A 249 1.39 12.94 -3.04
N THR A 250 1.64 13.68 -1.96
CA THR A 250 0.67 13.92 -0.88
C THR A 250 0.54 15.40 -0.60
N CYS A 251 -0.65 15.83 -0.18
CA CYS A 251 -0.91 17.17 0.31
C CYS A 251 -0.95 17.16 1.84
N ILE A 252 -0.06 17.90 2.47
CA ILE A 252 0.03 18.10 3.92
C ILE A 252 -0.16 19.58 4.18
N ASP A 253 -1.19 19.95 4.91
CA ASP A 253 -1.49 21.35 5.26
C ASP A 253 -1.46 22.30 4.05
N GLY A 254 -2.01 21.85 2.91
CA GLY A 254 -2.06 22.61 1.66
C GLY A 254 -0.78 22.57 0.82
N VAL A 255 0.29 21.90 1.28
CA VAL A 255 1.57 21.81 0.55
C VAL A 255 1.73 20.42 -0.06
N ASN A 256 1.94 20.37 -1.37
CA ASN A 256 2.19 19.13 -2.08
C ASN A 256 3.65 18.68 -1.92
N LYS A 257 3.85 17.44 -1.47
CA LYS A 257 5.16 16.80 -1.31
C LYS A 257 5.22 15.51 -2.12
N ARG A 258 6.33 15.28 -2.81
CA ARG A 258 6.57 14.04 -3.57
C ARG A 258 7.01 12.93 -2.63
N TYR A 259 6.43 11.74 -2.79
CA TYR A 259 6.80 10.55 -2.03
C TYR A 259 8.18 9.98 -2.44
N ALA A 260 8.99 9.63 -1.44
CA ALA A 260 10.15 8.75 -1.58
C ALA A 260 9.78 7.30 -1.24
N LYS A 261 8.82 7.09 -0.33
CA LYS A 261 8.20 5.78 -0.12
C LYS A 261 7.28 5.41 -1.28
N PHE A 262 6.97 4.14 -1.42
CA PHE A 262 6.08 3.68 -2.49
C PHE A 262 4.65 4.15 -2.28
N SER A 263 4.11 3.95 -1.10
CA SER A 263 2.76 4.35 -0.71
C SER A 263 2.67 4.64 0.79
N SER A 264 1.55 5.20 1.24
CA SER A 264 1.25 5.46 2.64
C SER A 264 0.11 4.59 3.14
N MET A 265 -0.01 4.46 4.45
CA MET A 265 -1.22 3.93 5.08
C MET A 265 -2.46 4.68 4.56
N GLY A 266 -3.47 3.95 4.08
CA GLY A 266 -4.66 4.50 3.42
C GLY A 266 -4.71 4.26 1.92
N ASN A 267 -3.56 4.04 1.25
CA ASN A 267 -3.56 3.44 -0.08
C ASN A 267 -4.04 1.99 0.03
N GLY A 268 -4.95 1.61 -0.85
CA GLY A 268 -5.68 0.34 -0.76
C GLY A 268 -4.80 -0.91 -0.85
N ALA A 269 -3.61 -0.83 -1.45
CA ALA A 269 -2.72 -1.98 -1.65
C ALA A 269 -1.49 -2.01 -0.71
N THR A 270 -1.26 -0.97 0.11
CA THR A 270 -0.02 -0.84 0.91
C THR A 270 0.21 -2.05 1.82
N PHE A 271 -0.80 -2.47 2.57
CA PHE A 271 -0.66 -3.54 3.55
C PHE A 271 -0.35 -4.90 2.92
N THR A 272 -1.02 -5.24 1.82
CA THR A 272 -0.77 -6.49 1.11
C THR A 272 0.56 -6.49 0.37
N LEU A 273 0.95 -5.35 -0.18
CA LEU A 273 2.26 -5.17 -0.80
C LEU A 273 3.39 -5.32 0.21
N GLU A 274 3.26 -4.70 1.38
CA GLU A 274 4.18 -4.86 2.51
C GLU A 274 4.30 -6.33 2.91
N THR A 275 3.16 -7.01 3.11
CA THR A 275 3.13 -8.44 3.45
C THR A 275 3.81 -9.30 2.40
N LEU A 276 3.54 -9.05 1.12
CA LEU A 276 4.18 -9.76 0.00
C LEU A 276 5.71 -9.66 0.08
N MET A 277 6.23 -8.45 0.35
CA MET A 277 7.67 -8.21 0.46
C MET A 277 8.31 -8.89 1.68
N PHE A 278 7.56 -9.07 2.76
CA PHE A 278 8.08 -9.74 3.98
C PHE A 278 7.95 -11.27 3.93
N VAL A 279 7.12 -11.80 3.05
CA VAL A 279 6.95 -13.26 2.87
C VAL A 279 7.96 -13.83 1.89
N ALA A 280 8.40 -13.01 0.93
CA ALA A 280 9.40 -13.39 -0.06
C ALA A 280 10.83 -13.38 0.50
#